data_80adab191153c9b6846f6807cafcd652
#
_entry.id   80adab191153c9b6846f6807cafcd652
#
_cell.length_a   1.000
_cell.length_b   1.000
_cell.length_c   1.000
_cell.angle_alpha   90.00
_cell.angle_beta   90.00
_cell.angle_gamma   90.00
#
_symmetry.space_group_name_H-M   'P 1'
#
loop_
_entity.id
_entity.type
_entity.pdbx_description
1 polymer ?
#
loop_
_entity_poly.entity_id
_entity_poly.type
_entity_poly.pdbx_seq_one_letter_code
_entity_poly.pdbx_strand_id
1 'polypeptide(L)'
;MIDEQNEQTNEYQTYIDEIQNLKENTVSKEQYEKKCEENRKLIQSLANGTPLPDAEQAPPKPSIEELRKKLANGDQLSNLEYVQTVLDLRNSLIEKGEQDPFVPQGSNVTPEATDWAAAQRVADAFQSCIDYADGDSEIFTTELMRITKDSAPIPTKRR
;
A
#
# COMPACT_ATOMS: atom_id res chain seq x y z
N MET A 1 -56.65 -0.08 -11.57
CA MET A 1 -55.84 -0.41 -12.78
C MET A 1 -54.65 0.54 -13.03
N ILE A 2 -54.21 1.33 -12.06
CA ILE A 2 -53.04 2.22 -12.18
C ILE A 2 -51.87 1.72 -11.29
N ASP A 3 -52.15 0.90 -10.28
CA ASP A 3 -51.10 0.45 -9.33
C ASP A 3 -50.26 -0.73 -9.83
N GLU A 4 -50.81 -1.63 -10.64
CA GLU A 4 -50.06 -2.80 -11.16
C GLU A 4 -48.95 -2.44 -12.16
N GLN A 5 -49.11 -1.34 -12.92
CA GLN A 5 -48.06 -0.91 -13.86
C GLN A 5 -46.86 -0.24 -13.14
N ASN A 6 -47.06 0.31 -11.95
CA ASN A 6 -46.05 1.00 -11.19
C ASN A 6 -45.19 -0.01 -10.39
N GLU A 7 -45.74 -1.12 -9.94
CA GLU A 7 -45.03 -2.20 -9.27
C GLU A 7 -44.07 -2.95 -10.24
N GLN A 8 -44.56 -3.27 -11.45
CA GLN A 8 -43.74 -3.93 -12.46
C GLN A 8 -42.54 -3.07 -12.91
N THR A 9 -42.73 -1.75 -13.05
CA THR A 9 -41.65 -0.83 -13.43
C THR A 9 -40.59 -0.75 -12.34
N ASN A 10 -40.96 -0.83 -11.07
CA ASN A 10 -40.05 -0.78 -9.94
C ASN A 10 -39.23 -2.10 -9.80
N GLU A 11 -39.84 -3.25 -10.06
CA GLU A 11 -39.14 -4.55 -10.10
C GLU A 11 -38.10 -4.59 -11.23
N TYR A 12 -38.42 -4.13 -12.44
CA TYR A 12 -37.46 -4.08 -13.54
C TYR A 12 -36.30 -3.15 -13.24
N GLN A 13 -36.54 -2.03 -12.59
CA GLN A 13 -35.47 -1.11 -12.19
C GLN A 13 -34.54 -1.76 -11.16
N THR A 14 -35.06 -2.48 -10.18
CA THR A 14 -34.29 -3.21 -9.18
C THR A 14 -33.40 -4.28 -9.83
N TYR A 15 -33.90 -5.02 -10.80
CA TYR A 15 -33.09 -5.99 -11.55
C TYR A 15 -32.00 -5.34 -12.40
N ILE A 16 -32.28 -4.17 -12.99
CA ILE A 16 -31.28 -3.42 -13.76
C ILE A 16 -30.16 -2.93 -12.84
N ASP A 17 -30.48 -2.41 -11.66
CA ASP A 17 -29.54 -1.94 -10.66
C ASP A 17 -28.69 -3.09 -10.08
N GLU A 18 -29.31 -4.26 -9.84
CA GLU A 18 -28.57 -5.47 -9.45
C GLU A 18 -27.62 -5.97 -10.54
N ILE A 19 -28.03 -5.97 -11.80
CA ILE A 19 -27.18 -6.36 -12.93
C ILE A 19 -26.02 -5.38 -13.10
N GLN A 20 -26.23 -4.09 -12.92
CA GLN A 20 -25.18 -3.08 -12.94
C GLN A 20 -24.19 -3.29 -11.78
N ASN A 21 -24.69 -3.48 -10.58
CA ASN A 21 -23.89 -3.75 -9.40
C ASN A 21 -23.04 -5.03 -9.55
N LEU A 22 -23.63 -6.10 -10.09
CA LEU A 22 -22.90 -7.34 -10.40
C LEU A 22 -21.82 -7.10 -11.47
N LYS A 23 -22.08 -6.30 -12.50
CA LYS A 23 -21.09 -5.99 -13.55
C LYS A 23 -19.93 -5.16 -13.03
N GLU A 24 -20.18 -4.25 -12.10
CA GLU A 24 -19.15 -3.40 -11.50
C GLU A 24 -18.30 -4.13 -10.45
N ASN A 25 -18.91 -5.07 -9.72
CA ASN A 25 -18.28 -5.79 -8.62
C ASN A 25 -17.80 -7.22 -8.95
N THR A 26 -17.96 -7.68 -10.20
CA THR A 26 -17.50 -9.00 -10.62
C THR A 26 -16.48 -8.89 -11.74
N VAL A 27 -15.44 -9.69 -11.63
CA VAL A 27 -14.44 -9.85 -12.70
C VAL A 27 -15.06 -10.66 -13.84
N SER A 28 -14.86 -10.23 -15.10
CA SER A 28 -15.36 -10.97 -16.25
C SER A 28 -14.78 -12.39 -16.27
N LYS A 29 -15.55 -13.36 -16.77
CA LYS A 29 -15.11 -14.75 -16.89
C LYS A 29 -13.77 -14.87 -17.63
N GLU A 30 -13.58 -14.09 -18.68
CA GLU A 30 -12.34 -14.08 -19.47
C GLU A 30 -11.14 -13.59 -18.65
N GLN A 31 -11.33 -12.54 -17.83
CA GLN A 31 -10.29 -12.04 -16.95
C GLN A 31 -9.96 -13.06 -15.84
N TYR A 32 -10.97 -13.72 -15.29
CA TYR A 32 -10.76 -14.77 -14.30
C TYR A 32 -10.01 -15.97 -14.90
N GLU A 33 -10.41 -16.47 -16.08
CA GLU A 33 -9.72 -17.55 -16.77
C GLU A 33 -8.27 -17.20 -17.11
N LYS A 34 -8.02 -15.96 -17.58
CA LYS A 34 -6.67 -15.44 -17.83
C LYS A 34 -5.82 -15.44 -16.56
N LYS A 35 -6.35 -14.97 -15.44
CA LYS A 35 -5.65 -14.99 -14.14
C LYS A 35 -5.39 -16.41 -13.63
N CYS A 36 -6.32 -17.34 -13.84
CA CYS A 36 -6.11 -18.74 -13.49
C CYS A 36 -5.00 -19.39 -14.33
N GLU A 37 -4.92 -19.07 -15.64
CA GLU A 37 -3.84 -19.54 -16.50
C GLU A 37 -2.48 -18.95 -16.14
N GLU A 38 -2.44 -17.64 -15.83
CA GLU A 38 -1.25 -16.97 -15.35
C GLU A 38 -0.74 -17.62 -14.05
N ASN A 39 -1.62 -17.80 -13.07
CA ASN A 39 -1.28 -18.49 -11.82
C ASN A 39 -0.78 -19.92 -12.04
N ARG A 40 -1.42 -20.66 -12.93
CA ARG A 40 -0.99 -22.04 -13.27
C ARG A 40 0.41 -22.04 -13.87
N LYS A 41 0.72 -21.12 -14.79
CA LYS A 41 2.06 -20.96 -15.39
C LYS A 41 3.10 -20.59 -14.34
N LEU A 42 2.74 -19.69 -13.41
CA LEU A 42 3.57 -19.27 -12.28
C LEU A 42 3.93 -20.46 -11.38
N ILE A 43 2.94 -21.22 -10.97
CA ILE A 43 3.15 -22.43 -10.13
C ILE A 43 4.02 -23.45 -10.85
N GLN A 44 3.80 -23.63 -12.15
CA GLN A 44 4.56 -24.59 -12.95
C GLN A 44 6.02 -24.13 -13.14
N SER A 45 6.29 -22.84 -13.32
CA SER A 45 7.65 -22.30 -13.40
C SER A 45 8.38 -22.39 -12.06
N LEU A 46 7.71 -22.10 -10.95
CA LEU A 46 8.26 -22.28 -9.60
C LEU A 46 8.60 -23.77 -9.32
N ALA A 47 7.72 -24.67 -9.69
CA ALA A 47 7.94 -26.12 -9.51
C ALA A 47 9.09 -26.66 -10.35
N ASN A 48 9.33 -26.09 -11.54
CA ASN A 48 10.38 -26.50 -12.46
C ASN A 48 11.72 -25.75 -12.26
N GLY A 49 11.78 -24.77 -11.34
CA GLY A 49 12.97 -23.96 -11.12
C GLY A 49 13.40 -23.13 -12.34
N THR A 50 12.50 -22.95 -13.32
CA THR A 50 12.75 -22.14 -14.52
C THR A 50 12.44 -20.69 -14.24
N PRO A 51 13.29 -19.72 -14.69
CA PRO A 51 12.94 -18.32 -14.63
C PRO A 51 11.61 -18.10 -15.36
N LEU A 52 10.72 -17.34 -14.75
CA LEU A 52 9.42 -16.97 -15.32
C LEU A 52 9.62 -16.39 -16.72
N PRO A 53 8.99 -16.94 -17.77
CA PRO A 53 8.86 -16.24 -19.04
C PRO A 53 7.87 -15.09 -18.78
N ASP A 54 8.32 -13.86 -18.99
CA ASP A 54 7.53 -12.64 -18.79
C ASP A 54 6.83 -12.55 -17.41
N ALA A 55 7.62 -12.48 -16.33
CA ALA A 55 7.25 -11.54 -15.32
C ALA A 55 7.16 -10.19 -16.07
N GLU A 56 5.96 -9.70 -16.36
CA GLU A 56 5.71 -8.31 -16.66
C GLU A 56 6.67 -7.56 -15.75
N GLN A 57 7.69 -6.92 -16.31
CA GLN A 57 8.75 -6.29 -15.52
C GLN A 57 8.01 -5.44 -14.52
N ALA A 58 8.13 -5.80 -13.25
CA ALA A 58 7.59 -4.97 -12.18
C ALA A 58 7.98 -3.54 -12.57
N PRO A 59 7.05 -2.58 -12.59
CA PRO A 59 7.34 -1.25 -13.09
C PRO A 59 8.68 -0.82 -12.51
N PRO A 60 9.60 -0.29 -13.32
CA PRO A 60 10.96 -0.03 -12.89
C PRO A 60 10.87 0.76 -11.59
N LYS A 61 11.55 0.27 -10.52
CA LYS A 61 11.53 0.95 -9.22
C LYS A 61 11.83 2.43 -9.47
N PRO A 62 11.02 3.36 -8.96
CA PRO A 62 11.23 4.77 -9.19
C PRO A 62 12.62 5.17 -8.69
N SER A 63 13.27 6.03 -9.42
CA SER A 63 14.60 6.53 -9.04
C SER A 63 14.53 7.38 -7.77
N ILE A 64 15.62 7.48 -7.02
CA ILE A 64 15.69 8.34 -5.83
C ILE A 64 15.28 9.79 -6.14
N GLU A 65 15.64 10.28 -7.33
CA GLU A 65 15.28 11.64 -7.76
C GLU A 65 13.77 11.79 -7.98
N GLU A 66 13.13 10.79 -8.57
CA GLU A 66 11.68 10.76 -8.76
C GLU A 66 10.94 10.68 -7.43
N LEU A 67 11.42 9.84 -6.50
CA LEU A 67 10.85 9.75 -5.15
C LEU A 67 11.00 11.08 -4.39
N ARG A 68 12.15 11.73 -4.48
CA ARG A 68 12.36 13.06 -3.88
C ARG A 68 11.45 14.12 -4.49
N LYS A 69 11.27 14.13 -5.82
CA LYS A 69 10.32 15.04 -6.48
C LYS A 69 8.88 14.77 -6.06
N LYS A 70 8.50 13.50 -5.94
CA LYS A 70 7.17 13.11 -5.48
C LYS A 70 6.91 13.61 -4.06
N LEU A 71 7.88 13.48 -3.15
CA LEU A 71 7.77 14.01 -1.78
C LEU A 71 7.77 15.54 -1.73
N ALA A 72 8.53 16.22 -2.61
CA ALA A 72 8.53 17.68 -2.69
C ALA A 72 7.16 18.25 -3.14
N ASN A 73 6.38 17.47 -3.90
CA ASN A 73 5.02 17.79 -4.34
C ASN A 73 3.96 17.14 -3.42
N GLY A 74 4.29 16.92 -2.17
CA GLY A 74 3.52 16.13 -1.21
C GLY A 74 2.07 16.58 -0.97
N ASP A 75 1.74 17.83 -1.28
CA ASP A 75 0.36 18.37 -1.18
C ASP A 75 -0.67 17.63 -2.06
N GLN A 76 -0.21 16.82 -3.01
CA GLN A 76 -1.05 16.02 -3.91
C GLN A 76 -1.11 14.53 -3.51
N LEU A 77 -0.40 14.13 -2.46
CA LEU A 77 -0.34 12.76 -2.00
C LEU A 77 -1.31 12.52 -0.84
N SER A 78 -1.96 11.36 -0.86
CA SER A 78 -2.64 10.86 0.33
C SER A 78 -1.62 10.51 1.43
N ASN A 79 -2.06 10.42 2.69
CA ASN A 79 -1.19 10.03 3.80
C ASN A 79 -0.51 8.68 3.55
N LEU A 80 -1.23 7.72 3.00
CA LEU A 80 -0.72 6.41 2.63
C LEU A 80 0.37 6.52 1.56
N GLU A 81 0.10 7.21 0.46
CA GLU A 81 1.07 7.38 -0.64
C GLU A 81 2.32 8.13 -0.19
N TYR A 82 2.16 9.12 0.69
CA TYR A 82 3.29 9.85 1.25
C TYR A 82 4.21 8.92 2.04
N VAL A 83 3.66 8.16 3.00
CA VAL A 83 4.46 7.25 3.84
C VAL A 83 5.06 6.12 3.01
N GLN A 84 4.33 5.57 2.05
CA GLN A 84 4.86 4.57 1.11
C GLN A 84 6.04 5.13 0.32
N THR A 85 5.93 6.36 -0.20
CA THR A 85 7.02 7.02 -0.94
C THR A 85 8.25 7.28 -0.03
N VAL A 86 8.03 7.60 1.25
CA VAL A 86 9.12 7.74 2.25
C VAL A 86 9.83 6.42 2.49
N LEU A 87 9.09 5.31 2.64
CA LEU A 87 9.69 3.98 2.80
C LEU A 87 10.45 3.53 1.55
N ASP A 88 9.89 3.76 0.36
CA ASP A 88 10.56 3.44 -0.91
C ASP A 88 11.86 4.22 -1.06
N LEU A 89 11.86 5.51 -0.70
CA LEU A 89 13.06 6.35 -0.70
C LEU A 89 14.10 5.84 0.30
N ARG A 90 13.69 5.51 1.53
CA ARG A 90 14.57 4.92 2.54
C ARG A 90 15.23 3.64 2.03
N ASN A 91 14.43 2.71 1.51
CA ASN A 91 14.92 1.44 0.99
C ASN A 91 15.91 1.64 -0.16
N SER A 92 15.59 2.54 -1.09
CA SER A 92 16.47 2.87 -2.23
C SER A 92 17.79 3.51 -1.81
N LEU A 93 17.80 4.32 -0.72
CA LEU A 93 19.02 4.89 -0.16
C LEU A 93 19.89 3.82 0.50
N ILE A 94 19.28 2.94 1.29
CA ILE A 94 19.99 1.82 1.94
C ILE A 94 20.54 0.84 0.89
N GLU A 95 19.79 0.51 -0.15
CA GLU A 95 20.27 -0.34 -1.27
C GLU A 95 21.50 0.26 -1.97
N LYS A 96 21.64 1.59 -2.02
CA LYS A 96 22.83 2.29 -2.54
C LYS A 96 23.98 2.42 -1.54
N GLY A 97 23.80 1.95 -0.30
CA GLY A 97 24.79 2.06 0.76
C GLY A 97 24.84 3.44 1.42
N GLU A 98 23.81 4.27 1.21
CA GLU A 98 23.65 5.53 1.92
C GLU A 98 23.12 5.27 3.35
N GLN A 99 23.29 6.25 4.23
CA GLN A 99 22.84 6.14 5.61
C GLN A 99 21.30 6.15 5.68
N ASP A 100 20.74 5.30 6.53
CA ASP A 100 19.30 5.24 6.79
C ASP A 100 18.78 6.60 7.30
N PRO A 101 17.84 7.25 6.59
CA PRO A 101 17.32 8.56 6.98
C PRO A 101 16.53 8.54 8.29
N PHE A 102 16.09 7.38 8.77
CA PHE A 102 15.40 7.25 10.06
C PHE A 102 16.35 7.18 11.26
N VAL A 103 17.63 7.00 11.01
CA VAL A 103 18.66 7.03 12.06
C VAL A 103 19.08 8.48 12.31
N PRO A 104 19.27 8.90 13.58
CA PRO A 104 19.71 10.25 13.90
C PRO A 104 20.99 10.63 13.14
N GLN A 105 20.99 11.79 12.48
CA GLN A 105 22.09 12.29 11.67
C GLN A 105 22.52 13.65 12.17
N GLY A 106 23.83 13.89 12.24
CA GLY A 106 24.40 15.18 12.62
C GLY A 106 25.90 15.10 12.79
N SER A 107 26.58 16.24 12.72
CA SER A 107 28.04 16.32 12.85
C SER A 107 28.58 15.83 14.19
N ASN A 108 27.72 15.78 15.24
CA ASN A 108 28.10 15.36 16.60
C ASN A 108 27.28 14.17 17.09
N VAL A 109 26.60 13.46 16.19
CA VAL A 109 25.78 12.29 16.52
C VAL A 109 26.41 11.06 15.92
N THR A 110 26.81 10.11 16.76
CA THR A 110 27.23 8.77 16.33
C THR A 110 26.08 7.82 16.63
N PRO A 111 25.43 7.25 15.61
CA PRO A 111 24.33 6.32 15.82
C PRO A 111 24.77 5.07 16.56
N GLU A 112 24.00 4.65 17.55
CA GLU A 112 24.19 3.41 18.29
C GLU A 112 23.38 2.26 17.70
N ALA A 113 23.65 1.04 18.10
CA ALA A 113 22.90 -0.15 17.66
C ALA A 113 21.39 -0.04 18.02
N THR A 114 21.07 0.66 19.10
CA THR A 114 19.69 0.95 19.53
C THR A 114 18.96 1.87 18.57
N ASP A 115 19.66 2.81 17.94
CA ASP A 115 19.07 3.77 16.97
C ASP A 115 18.70 3.04 15.68
N TRP A 116 19.56 2.15 15.20
CA TRP A 116 19.27 1.31 14.04
C TRP A 116 18.07 0.39 14.28
N ALA A 117 18.01 -0.22 15.48
CA ALA A 117 16.88 -1.06 15.86
C ALA A 117 15.58 -0.23 15.99
N ALA A 118 15.65 1.02 16.43
CA ALA A 118 14.53 1.92 16.51
C ALA A 118 14.05 2.35 15.10
N ALA A 119 14.97 2.71 14.21
CA ALA A 119 14.69 3.05 12.82
C ALA A 119 13.99 1.90 12.08
N GLN A 120 14.46 0.67 12.29
CA GLN A 120 13.84 -0.51 11.69
C GLN A 120 12.42 -0.75 12.23
N ARG A 121 12.21 -0.63 13.55
CA ARG A 121 10.87 -0.79 14.15
C ARG A 121 9.87 0.24 13.61
N VAL A 122 10.31 1.48 13.38
CA VAL A 122 9.46 2.51 12.78
C VAL A 122 9.08 2.15 11.35
N ALA A 123 10.05 1.68 10.56
CA ALA A 123 9.78 1.25 9.19
C ALA A 123 8.83 0.05 9.15
N ASP A 124 9.03 -0.95 10.01
CA ASP A 124 8.16 -2.14 10.11
C ASP A 124 6.73 -1.75 10.53
N ALA A 125 6.60 -0.78 11.45
CA ALA A 125 5.29 -0.27 11.87
C ALA A 125 4.56 0.44 10.72
N PHE A 126 5.25 1.27 9.94
CA PHE A 126 4.67 1.90 8.76
C PHE A 126 4.27 0.86 7.70
N GLN A 127 5.15 -0.12 7.44
CA GLN A 127 4.84 -1.19 6.49
C GLN A 127 3.59 -1.98 6.93
N SER A 128 3.49 -2.31 8.21
CA SER A 128 2.31 -3.01 8.76
C SER A 128 1.02 -2.20 8.59
N CYS A 129 1.08 -0.87 8.77
CA CYS A 129 -0.08 0.00 8.52
C CYS A 129 -0.48 0.02 7.03
N ILE A 130 0.50 0.04 6.12
CA ILE A 130 0.26 0.01 4.67
C ILE A 130 -0.39 -1.31 4.28
N ASP A 131 0.17 -2.43 4.74
CA ASP A 131 -0.34 -3.78 4.44
C ASP A 131 -1.76 -3.98 5.00
N TYR A 132 -2.04 -3.44 6.19
CA TYR A 132 -3.38 -3.50 6.80
C TYR A 132 -4.41 -2.65 6.02
N ALA A 133 -3.98 -1.52 5.49
CA ALA A 133 -4.85 -0.57 4.81
C ALA A 133 -5.30 -1.04 3.40
N ASP A 134 -4.57 -1.98 2.78
CA ASP A 134 -4.86 -2.53 1.44
C ASP A 134 -5.20 -1.43 0.40
N GLY A 135 -4.46 -0.31 0.44
CA GLY A 135 -4.64 0.83 -0.48
C GLY A 135 -5.61 1.91 0.00
N ASP A 136 -6.32 1.72 1.11
CA ASP A 136 -7.25 2.71 1.67
C ASP A 136 -6.52 3.68 2.61
N SER A 137 -6.49 4.98 2.23
CA SER A 137 -5.80 6.02 2.99
C SER A 137 -6.48 6.39 4.31
N GLU A 138 -7.79 6.18 4.44
CA GLU A 138 -8.51 6.46 5.69
C GLU A 138 -8.25 5.36 6.71
N ILE A 139 -8.27 4.10 6.28
CA ILE A 139 -7.90 2.95 7.10
C ILE A 139 -6.44 3.08 7.55
N PHE A 140 -5.52 3.43 6.62
CA PHE A 140 -4.12 3.70 6.94
C PHE A 140 -3.98 4.76 8.03
N THR A 141 -4.63 5.91 7.87
CA THR A 141 -4.55 7.02 8.82
C THR A 141 -5.07 6.62 10.21
N THR A 142 -6.17 5.87 10.24
CA THR A 142 -6.77 5.37 11.49
C THR A 142 -5.82 4.42 12.23
N GLU A 143 -5.24 3.46 11.51
CA GLU A 143 -4.30 2.50 12.09
C GLU A 143 -3.00 3.15 12.55
N LEU A 144 -2.47 4.08 11.76
CA LEU A 144 -1.30 4.87 12.16
C LEU A 144 -1.54 5.66 13.44
N MET A 145 -2.71 6.32 13.57
CA MET A 145 -3.09 7.03 14.79
C MET A 145 -3.22 6.08 15.99
N ARG A 146 -3.74 4.88 15.78
CA ARG A 146 -3.86 3.86 16.83
C ARG A 146 -2.47 3.48 17.37
N ILE A 147 -1.56 3.10 16.48
CA ILE A 147 -0.19 2.68 16.84
C ILE A 147 0.57 3.83 17.52
N THR A 148 0.49 5.04 16.99
CA THR A 148 1.20 6.20 17.54
C THR A 148 0.66 6.61 18.90
N LYS A 149 -0.65 6.50 19.14
CA LYS A 149 -1.26 6.79 20.43
C LYS A 149 -0.81 5.79 21.51
N ASP A 150 -0.76 4.52 21.17
CA ASP A 150 -0.34 3.45 22.08
C ASP A 150 1.18 3.49 22.35
N SER A 151 1.96 4.05 21.42
CA SER A 151 3.42 4.15 21.49
C SER A 151 3.92 5.51 22.01
N ALA A 152 3.02 6.47 22.26
CA ALA A 152 3.41 7.81 22.72
C ALA A 152 4.10 7.72 24.08
N PRO A 153 5.31 8.29 24.25
CA PRO A 153 5.97 8.32 25.55
C PRO A 153 5.11 9.10 26.54
N ILE A 154 4.90 8.54 27.72
CA ILE A 154 4.19 9.20 28.80
C ILE A 154 4.94 10.50 29.12
N PRO A 155 4.31 11.69 29.01
CA PRO A 155 4.99 12.95 29.28
C PRO A 155 5.45 12.97 30.74
N THR A 156 6.76 12.81 30.97
CA THR A 156 7.35 13.00 32.28
C THR A 156 7.25 14.47 32.63
N LYS A 157 6.45 14.81 33.65
CA LYS A 157 6.43 16.17 34.22
C LYS A 157 7.86 16.53 34.60
N ARG A 158 8.47 17.47 33.87
CA ARG A 158 9.70 18.12 34.34
C ARG A 158 9.37 18.81 35.66
N ARG A 159 9.98 18.38 36.74
CA ARG A 159 10.01 19.11 38.02
C ARG A 159 10.97 20.28 37.93
#